data_31b4fd7a593e54f8100a32e369db3910
#
_entry.id   31b4fd7a593e54f8100a32e369db3910
#
_cell.length_a   1.000
_cell.length_b   1.000
_cell.length_c   1.000
_cell.angle_alpha   90.00
_cell.angle_beta   90.00
_cell.angle_gamma   90.00
#
_symmetry.space_group_name_H-M   'P 1'
#
loop_
_entity.id
_entity.type
_entity.pdbx_description
1 polymer ?
#
loop_
_entity_poly.entity_id
_entity_poly.type
_entity_poly.pdbx_seq_one_letter_code
_entity_poly.pdbx_strand_id
1 'polypeptide(L)'
;MRIAILGGSFNPPHLGHLILADTVCVQLGYDKVLFVPVFNPPHKEMKHAASPAHRLAMVRALAAEDSRFAAEPCEIDRAGVSFTYDTVRFLEEKYKDVLTDKIGVIMGQDLAQDFGKWEHAAELADIAQLILALRPTEIRNKAFENQPKGAYAHHEREFGIAHYPHLVLANPEVAISSTDIRARVVHGDAWQELVS
;
A
#
# COMPACT_ATOMS: atom_id res chain seq x y z
N MET A 1 4.39 -8.77 17.48
CA MET A 1 4.57 -7.59 16.62
C MET A 1 3.48 -7.57 15.57
N ARG A 2 2.79 -6.45 15.39
CA ARG A 2 1.81 -6.25 14.32
C ARG A 2 2.52 -5.69 13.09
N ILE A 3 2.40 -6.38 11.97
CA ILE A 3 3.10 -6.05 10.72
C ILE A 3 2.06 -5.73 9.64
N ALA A 4 2.28 -4.64 8.89
CA ALA A 4 1.53 -4.35 7.68
C ALA A 4 2.44 -4.32 6.46
N ILE A 5 1.89 -4.57 5.28
CA ILE A 5 2.58 -4.43 4.00
C ILE A 5 1.98 -3.31 3.16
N LEU A 6 2.84 -2.58 2.50
CA LEU A 6 2.49 -1.63 1.45
C LEU A 6 3.15 -2.09 0.15
N GLY A 7 2.36 -2.75 -0.69
CA GLY A 7 2.79 -3.18 -2.01
C GLY A 7 2.77 -2.05 -3.02
N GLY A 8 3.71 -2.03 -3.97
CA GLY A 8 3.71 -1.01 -5.00
C GLY A 8 4.82 -1.14 -6.03
N SER A 9 4.67 -0.40 -7.12
CA SER A 9 5.73 -0.31 -8.13
C SER A 9 6.95 0.47 -7.63
N PHE A 10 6.74 1.47 -6.77
CA PHE A 10 7.78 2.35 -6.22
C PHE A 10 8.74 2.89 -7.30
N ASN A 11 8.20 3.59 -8.28
CA ASN A 11 8.95 4.07 -9.45
C ASN A 11 8.83 5.59 -9.67
N PRO A 12 9.43 6.44 -8.79
CA PRO A 12 10.09 6.12 -7.53
C PRO A 12 9.13 5.98 -6.33
N PRO A 13 9.60 5.48 -5.16
CA PRO A 13 8.92 5.71 -3.89
C PRO A 13 8.98 7.22 -3.54
N HIS A 14 8.09 7.69 -2.66
CA HIS A 14 7.99 9.12 -2.34
C HIS A 14 7.36 9.35 -0.96
N LEU A 15 7.41 10.57 -0.46
CA LEU A 15 6.89 10.96 0.86
C LEU A 15 5.44 10.53 1.10
N GLY A 16 4.60 10.49 0.07
CA GLY A 16 3.23 9.99 0.20
C GLY A 16 3.16 8.54 0.69
N HIS A 17 4.13 7.71 0.33
CA HIS A 17 4.23 6.33 0.84
C HIS A 17 4.66 6.31 2.32
N LEU A 18 5.62 7.17 2.73
CA LEU A 18 6.04 7.27 4.13
C LEU A 18 4.90 7.77 5.02
N ILE A 19 4.20 8.82 4.59
CA ILE A 19 3.07 9.38 5.34
C ILE A 19 1.98 8.33 5.52
N LEU A 20 1.67 7.55 4.49
CA LEU A 20 0.72 6.45 4.58
C LEU A 20 1.18 5.38 5.58
N ALA A 21 2.44 4.97 5.52
CA ALA A 21 3.01 3.98 6.43
C ALA A 21 3.02 4.48 7.88
N ASP A 22 3.41 5.74 8.11
CA ASP A 22 3.37 6.38 9.43
C ASP A 22 1.92 6.43 9.98
N THR A 23 0.97 6.85 9.14
CA THR A 23 -0.45 6.91 9.53
C THR A 23 -0.96 5.54 9.96
N VAL A 24 -0.59 4.46 9.29
CA VAL A 24 -0.93 3.08 9.67
C VAL A 24 -0.34 2.72 11.03
N CYS A 25 0.93 3.03 11.26
CA CYS A 25 1.56 2.79 12.56
C CYS A 25 0.87 3.57 13.68
N VAL A 26 0.63 4.86 13.48
CA VAL A 26 0.10 5.76 14.52
C VAL A 26 -1.39 5.51 14.80
N GLN A 27 -2.22 5.38 13.75
CA GLN A 27 -3.68 5.30 13.94
C GLN A 27 -4.17 3.88 14.18
N LEU A 28 -3.51 2.87 13.62
CA LEU A 28 -3.94 1.48 13.73
C LEU A 28 -3.05 0.63 14.63
N GLY A 29 -1.98 1.21 15.19
CA GLY A 29 -1.10 0.55 16.15
C GLY A 29 -0.25 -0.58 15.54
N TYR A 30 0.18 -0.44 14.29
CA TYR A 30 1.14 -1.36 13.69
C TYR A 30 2.55 -1.03 14.13
N ASP A 31 3.32 -2.05 14.50
CA ASP A 31 4.70 -1.89 14.95
C ASP A 31 5.66 -1.73 13.77
N LYS A 32 5.30 -2.32 12.61
CA LYS A 32 6.13 -2.30 11.41
C LYS A 32 5.33 -2.25 10.12
N VAL A 33 5.82 -1.46 9.15
CA VAL A 33 5.33 -1.48 7.77
C VAL A 33 6.46 -1.94 6.84
N LEU A 34 6.18 -3.00 6.07
CA LEU A 34 7.07 -3.53 5.04
C LEU A 34 6.67 -2.96 3.68
N PHE A 35 7.57 -2.21 3.05
CA PHE A 35 7.42 -1.79 1.66
C PHE A 35 7.82 -2.95 0.76
N VAL A 36 6.89 -3.46 -0.03
CA VAL A 36 7.09 -4.62 -0.91
C VAL A 36 7.11 -4.16 -2.37
N PRO A 37 8.28 -3.92 -2.96
CA PRO A 37 8.36 -3.55 -4.37
C PRO A 37 8.03 -4.76 -5.25
N VAL A 38 6.99 -4.61 -6.07
CA VAL A 38 6.55 -5.66 -7.00
C VAL A 38 7.63 -5.94 -8.06
N PHE A 39 7.87 -7.22 -8.38
CA PHE A 39 8.75 -7.55 -9.50
C PHE A 39 8.06 -7.21 -10.84
N ASN A 40 6.93 -7.84 -11.11
CA ASN A 40 6.11 -7.59 -12.30
C ASN A 40 4.62 -7.61 -11.90
N PRO A 41 3.93 -6.46 -11.89
CA PRO A 41 2.53 -6.41 -11.49
C PRO A 41 1.64 -7.08 -12.55
N PRO A 42 0.62 -7.88 -12.13
CA PRO A 42 -0.25 -8.59 -13.08
C PRO A 42 -1.12 -7.67 -13.94
N HIS A 43 -1.38 -6.45 -13.47
CA HIS A 43 -2.34 -5.53 -14.11
C HIS A 43 -1.70 -4.31 -14.80
N LYS A 44 -0.35 -4.23 -14.84
CA LYS A 44 0.34 -3.05 -15.37
C LYS A 44 1.64 -3.42 -16.05
N GLU A 45 1.78 -3.03 -17.31
CA GLU A 45 3.07 -3.09 -17.96
C GLU A 45 4.04 -2.04 -17.36
N MET A 46 5.22 -2.49 -17.01
CA MET A 46 6.31 -1.67 -16.45
C MET A 46 7.24 -1.12 -17.53
N LYS A 47 6.68 -0.75 -18.70
CA LYS A 47 7.48 -0.14 -19.79
C LYS A 47 8.15 1.14 -19.26
N HIS A 48 9.46 1.26 -19.47
CA HIS A 48 10.29 2.40 -19.05
C HIS A 48 10.36 2.61 -17.52
N ALA A 49 10.04 1.61 -16.71
CA ALA A 49 10.27 1.67 -15.28
C ALA A 49 11.74 1.42 -14.94
N ALA A 50 12.19 1.93 -13.80
CA ALA A 50 13.45 1.53 -13.21
C ALA A 50 13.49 0.01 -12.97
N SER A 51 14.67 -0.61 -13.11
CA SER A 51 14.81 -2.04 -12.87
C SER A 51 14.33 -2.44 -11.46
N PRO A 52 13.90 -3.69 -11.26
CA PRO A 52 13.51 -4.16 -9.91
C PRO A 52 14.59 -3.90 -8.85
N ALA A 53 15.87 -4.09 -9.19
CA ALA A 53 16.99 -3.81 -8.29
C ALA A 53 17.09 -2.32 -7.93
N HIS A 54 16.92 -1.40 -8.88
CA HIS A 54 16.92 0.03 -8.60
C HIS A 54 15.72 0.44 -7.77
N ARG A 55 14.52 -0.10 -8.03
CA ARG A 55 13.32 0.19 -7.24
C ARG A 55 13.47 -0.28 -5.79
N LEU A 56 14.06 -1.48 -5.59
CA LEU A 56 14.38 -1.98 -4.26
C LEU A 56 15.40 -1.09 -3.54
N ALA A 57 16.43 -0.62 -4.24
CA ALA A 57 17.43 0.29 -3.66
C ALA A 57 16.79 1.61 -3.20
N MET A 58 15.90 2.21 -4.01
CA MET A 58 15.16 3.40 -3.64
C MET A 58 14.23 3.16 -2.43
N VAL A 59 13.54 2.01 -2.39
CA VAL A 59 12.69 1.65 -1.25
C VAL A 59 13.52 1.45 0.02
N ARG A 60 14.71 0.85 -0.07
CA ARG A 60 15.63 0.71 1.08
C ARG A 60 16.07 2.07 1.62
N ALA A 61 16.41 3.01 0.74
CA ALA A 61 16.77 4.37 1.14
C ALA A 61 15.60 5.05 1.86
N LEU A 62 14.39 5.02 1.26
CA LEU A 62 13.20 5.59 1.87
C LEU A 62 12.88 4.96 3.23
N ALA A 63 12.92 3.63 3.35
CA ALA A 63 12.59 2.92 4.58
C ALA A 63 13.63 3.12 5.70
N ALA A 64 14.84 3.57 5.39
CA ALA A 64 15.86 3.85 6.38
C ALA A 64 15.59 5.10 7.22
N GLU A 65 14.64 5.96 6.80
CA GLU A 65 14.24 7.18 7.52
C GLU A 65 13.56 6.89 8.88
N ASP A 66 12.96 5.70 9.05
CA ASP A 66 12.28 5.33 10.29
C ASP A 66 12.44 3.82 10.58
N SER A 67 12.82 3.48 11.81
CA SER A 67 13.03 2.11 12.25
C SER A 67 11.78 1.21 12.18
N ARG A 68 10.61 1.80 12.13
CA ARG A 68 9.33 1.09 11.94
C ARG A 68 9.15 0.61 10.49
N PHE A 69 9.95 1.07 9.56
CA PHE A 69 9.84 0.75 8.15
C PHE A 69 10.95 -0.20 7.69
N ALA A 70 10.65 -1.03 6.71
CA ALA A 70 11.64 -1.87 6.07
C ALA A 70 11.28 -2.15 4.61
N ALA A 71 12.29 -2.33 3.77
CA ALA A 71 12.10 -2.86 2.41
C ALA A 71 12.07 -4.39 2.47
N GLU A 72 11.04 -4.99 1.90
CA GLU A 72 10.89 -6.44 1.81
C GLU A 72 11.07 -6.89 0.35
N PRO A 73 12.13 -7.59 0.02
CA PRO A 73 12.47 -7.94 -1.36
C PRO A 73 11.78 -9.19 -1.90
N CYS A 74 10.93 -9.87 -1.14
CA CYS A 74 10.42 -11.21 -1.43
C CYS A 74 9.81 -11.37 -2.83
N GLU A 75 9.13 -10.36 -3.38
CA GLU A 75 8.57 -10.43 -4.72
C GLU A 75 9.66 -10.28 -5.80
N ILE A 76 10.69 -9.47 -5.54
CA ILE A 76 11.84 -9.33 -6.44
C ILE A 76 12.66 -10.60 -6.44
N ASP A 77 12.91 -11.19 -5.26
CA ASP A 77 13.70 -12.41 -5.10
C ASP A 77 12.99 -13.63 -5.73
N ARG A 78 11.66 -13.68 -5.62
CA ARG A 78 10.84 -14.73 -6.24
C ARG A 78 10.79 -14.60 -7.75
N ALA A 79 10.90 -13.39 -8.30
CA ALA A 79 10.73 -13.03 -9.70
C ALA A 79 9.35 -13.44 -10.28
N GLY A 80 9.06 -13.08 -11.54
CA GLY A 80 7.80 -13.42 -12.19
C GLY A 80 6.61 -12.56 -11.77
N VAL A 81 5.40 -13.06 -11.99
CA VAL A 81 4.16 -12.41 -11.55
C VAL A 81 4.01 -12.61 -10.04
N SER A 82 3.68 -11.55 -9.33
CA SER A 82 3.51 -11.58 -7.88
C SER A 82 2.05 -11.30 -7.51
N PHE A 83 1.46 -12.21 -6.74
CA PHE A 83 0.14 -12.02 -6.14
C PHE A 83 0.26 -11.71 -4.65
N THR A 84 -0.56 -10.81 -4.16
CA THR A 84 -0.52 -10.37 -2.76
C THR A 84 -0.79 -11.53 -1.80
N TYR A 85 -1.64 -12.48 -2.19
CA TYR A 85 -1.90 -13.71 -1.42
C TYR A 85 -0.60 -14.49 -1.13
N ASP A 86 0.21 -14.75 -2.16
CA ASP A 86 1.48 -15.48 -2.00
C ASP A 86 2.47 -14.70 -1.14
N THR A 87 2.45 -13.39 -1.27
CA THR A 87 3.31 -12.49 -0.47
C THR A 87 2.92 -12.52 1.00
N VAL A 88 1.62 -12.46 1.32
CA VAL A 88 1.15 -12.58 2.71
C VAL A 88 1.49 -13.95 3.28
N ARG A 89 1.24 -15.04 2.57
CA ARG A 89 1.59 -16.41 3.01
C ARG A 89 3.08 -16.57 3.31
N PHE A 90 3.93 -16.04 2.42
CA PHE A 90 5.38 -16.05 2.64
C PHE A 90 5.78 -15.28 3.91
N LEU A 91 5.18 -14.11 4.13
CA LEU A 91 5.51 -13.27 5.28
C LEU A 91 4.95 -13.82 6.59
N GLU A 92 3.78 -14.46 6.58
CA GLU A 92 3.26 -15.19 7.75
C GLU A 92 4.28 -16.22 8.23
N GLU A 93 4.82 -17.03 7.32
CA GLU A 93 5.84 -18.03 7.69
C GLU A 93 7.16 -17.38 8.12
N LYS A 94 7.60 -16.33 7.40
CA LYS A 94 8.85 -15.62 7.72
C LYS A 94 8.85 -14.96 9.10
N TYR A 95 7.70 -14.43 9.51
CA TYR A 95 7.56 -13.67 10.77
C TYR A 95 6.76 -14.41 11.84
N LYS A 96 6.47 -15.70 11.68
CA LYS A 96 5.59 -16.51 12.55
C LYS A 96 5.92 -16.41 14.04
N ASP A 97 7.22 -16.33 14.38
CA ASP A 97 7.67 -16.32 15.78
C ASP A 97 7.45 -14.97 16.48
N VAL A 98 7.20 -13.90 15.71
CA VAL A 98 7.04 -12.54 16.25
C VAL A 98 5.70 -11.91 15.86
N LEU A 99 4.98 -12.49 14.92
CA LEU A 99 3.68 -11.99 14.47
C LEU A 99 2.62 -12.25 15.54
N THR A 100 1.89 -11.21 15.93
CA THR A 100 0.85 -11.28 16.98
C THR A 100 -0.57 -11.14 16.46
N ASP A 101 -0.74 -10.85 15.17
CA ASP A 101 -2.04 -10.63 14.51
C ASP A 101 -1.89 -10.92 13.02
N LYS A 102 -3.00 -10.94 12.27
CA LYS A 102 -2.97 -11.02 10.80
C LYS A 102 -2.12 -9.90 10.22
N ILE A 103 -1.42 -10.19 9.12
CA ILE A 103 -0.68 -9.17 8.39
C ILE A 103 -1.67 -8.15 7.80
N GLY A 104 -1.40 -6.86 8.03
CA GLY A 104 -2.16 -5.77 7.41
C GLY A 104 -1.80 -5.61 5.93
N VAL A 105 -2.79 -5.56 5.04
CA VAL A 105 -2.58 -5.26 3.61
C VAL A 105 -3.12 -3.87 3.33
N ILE A 106 -2.23 -2.91 3.11
CA ILE A 106 -2.56 -1.51 2.86
C ILE A 106 -2.84 -1.34 1.36
N MET A 107 -3.99 -0.78 1.02
CA MET A 107 -4.37 -0.47 -0.35
C MET A 107 -5.05 0.87 -0.46
N GLY A 108 -4.74 1.60 -1.55
CA GLY A 108 -5.47 2.80 -1.92
C GLY A 108 -6.80 2.48 -2.59
N GLN A 109 -7.64 3.50 -2.73
CA GLN A 109 -8.97 3.39 -3.31
C GLN A 109 -8.99 2.74 -4.69
N ASP A 110 -8.05 3.11 -5.57
CA ASP A 110 -7.98 2.59 -6.94
C ASP A 110 -7.80 1.05 -6.97
N LEU A 111 -6.99 0.53 -6.05
CA LEU A 111 -6.77 -0.92 -5.91
C LEU A 111 -7.95 -1.61 -5.24
N ALA A 112 -8.59 -0.96 -4.29
CA ALA A 112 -9.72 -1.50 -3.54
C ALA A 112 -10.97 -1.69 -4.41
N GLN A 113 -11.18 -0.85 -5.45
CA GLN A 113 -12.27 -1.00 -6.41
C GLN A 113 -12.24 -2.33 -7.15
N ASP A 114 -11.06 -2.83 -7.44
CA ASP A 114 -10.84 -4.07 -8.18
C ASP A 114 -10.42 -5.25 -7.28
N PHE A 115 -10.50 -5.10 -5.95
CA PHE A 115 -10.04 -6.12 -5.01
C PHE A 115 -10.67 -7.50 -5.27
N GLY A 116 -11.96 -7.57 -5.56
CA GLY A 116 -12.64 -8.83 -5.85
C GLY A 116 -12.15 -9.55 -7.12
N LYS A 117 -11.35 -8.88 -7.96
CA LYS A 117 -10.71 -9.48 -9.15
C LYS A 117 -9.28 -9.97 -8.85
N TRP A 118 -8.78 -9.75 -7.62
CA TRP A 118 -7.45 -10.20 -7.27
C TRP A 118 -7.41 -11.72 -7.18
N GLU A 119 -6.28 -12.29 -7.53
CA GLU A 119 -6.05 -13.73 -7.37
C GLU A 119 -6.18 -14.10 -5.89
N HIS A 120 -7.04 -15.08 -5.60
CA HIS A 120 -7.35 -15.53 -4.24
C HIS A 120 -7.88 -14.40 -3.31
N ALA A 121 -8.72 -13.47 -3.83
CA ALA A 121 -9.22 -12.33 -3.05
C ALA A 121 -9.95 -12.74 -1.76
N ALA A 122 -10.79 -13.78 -1.81
CA ALA A 122 -11.52 -14.26 -0.65
C ALA A 122 -10.57 -14.87 0.38
N GLU A 123 -9.68 -15.76 -0.05
CA GLU A 123 -8.68 -16.40 0.81
C GLU A 123 -7.71 -15.35 1.40
N LEU A 124 -7.35 -14.33 0.63
CA LEU A 124 -6.54 -13.21 1.12
C LEU A 124 -7.27 -12.45 2.24
N ALA A 125 -8.56 -12.17 2.10
CA ALA A 125 -9.35 -11.52 3.14
C ALA A 125 -9.49 -12.38 4.41
N ASP A 126 -9.44 -13.71 4.26
CA ASP A 126 -9.48 -14.62 5.41
C ASP A 126 -8.16 -14.64 6.20
N ILE A 127 -7.01 -14.50 5.54
CA ILE A 127 -5.69 -14.57 6.20
C ILE A 127 -5.11 -13.20 6.55
N ALA A 128 -5.52 -12.12 5.89
CA ALA A 128 -4.99 -10.77 6.09
C ALA A 128 -6.01 -9.83 6.73
N GLN A 129 -5.52 -8.75 7.37
CA GLN A 129 -6.33 -7.58 7.72
C GLN A 129 -6.25 -6.56 6.59
N LEU A 130 -7.32 -6.41 5.83
CA LEU A 130 -7.39 -5.42 4.76
C LEU A 130 -7.49 -4.01 5.34
N ILE A 131 -6.72 -3.06 4.79
CA ILE A 131 -6.67 -1.65 5.21
C ILE A 131 -6.88 -0.77 3.99
N LEU A 132 -8.04 -0.12 3.91
CA LEU A 132 -8.39 0.83 2.86
C LEU A 132 -7.95 2.23 3.26
N ALA A 133 -6.97 2.78 2.56
CA ALA A 133 -6.54 4.17 2.73
C ALA A 133 -7.36 5.09 1.82
N LEU A 134 -8.14 6.00 2.43
CA LEU A 134 -8.94 7.00 1.74
C LEU A 134 -8.30 8.38 1.83
N ARG A 135 -8.41 9.17 0.76
CA ARG A 135 -8.02 10.58 0.77
C ARG A 135 -9.08 11.43 1.49
N PRO A 136 -8.69 12.48 2.24
CA PRO A 136 -9.65 13.29 3.02
C PRO A 136 -10.74 13.97 2.17
N THR A 137 -10.45 14.35 0.93
CA THR A 137 -11.43 14.91 -0.02
C THR A 137 -12.59 13.94 -0.28
N GLU A 138 -12.35 12.67 -0.27
CA GLU A 138 -13.36 11.62 -0.48
C GLU A 138 -14.20 11.40 0.78
N ILE A 139 -13.59 11.50 1.95
CA ILE A 139 -14.30 11.44 3.24
C ILE A 139 -15.19 12.69 3.40
N ARG A 140 -14.68 13.87 3.03
CA ARG A 140 -15.40 15.16 3.19
C ARG A 140 -16.60 15.29 2.27
N ASN A 141 -16.49 14.87 1.02
CA ASN A 141 -17.61 14.91 0.07
C ASN A 141 -18.77 13.99 0.46
N LYS A 142 -18.52 12.95 1.26
CA LYS A 142 -19.53 12.02 1.76
C LYS A 142 -20.05 12.35 3.17
N ALA A 143 -19.29 13.10 3.98
CA ALA A 143 -19.72 13.53 5.31
C ALA A 143 -20.76 14.68 5.28
N PHE A 144 -20.90 15.40 4.17
CA PHE A 144 -21.88 16.48 3.99
C PHE A 144 -23.24 16.01 3.43
N GLU A 145 -23.35 14.78 2.94
CA GLU A 145 -24.66 14.19 2.66
C GLU A 145 -25.19 13.58 3.95
N ASN A 146 -26.16 14.29 4.59
CA ASN A 146 -26.90 13.90 5.79
C ASN A 146 -27.12 12.38 5.89
N GLN A 147 -26.24 11.63 6.54
CA GLN A 147 -26.41 10.19 6.72
C GLN A 147 -26.32 9.80 8.21
N PRO A 148 -27.23 8.92 8.69
CA PRO A 148 -27.24 8.42 10.04
C PRO A 148 -26.00 7.57 10.33
N LYS A 149 -25.66 7.45 11.62
CA LYS A 149 -24.55 6.60 12.13
C LYS A 149 -24.62 5.20 11.50
N GLY A 150 -23.78 4.96 10.50
CA GLY A 150 -23.78 3.77 9.63
C GLY A 150 -23.12 4.05 8.27
N ALA A 151 -22.52 5.22 8.08
CA ALA A 151 -21.92 5.68 6.84
C ALA A 151 -20.80 4.76 6.24
N TYR A 152 -20.31 3.82 7.02
CA TYR A 152 -19.37 2.79 6.53
C TYR A 152 -20.00 1.85 5.48
N ALA A 153 -21.32 1.61 5.56
CA ALA A 153 -22.01 0.69 4.66
C ALA A 153 -22.14 1.18 3.21
N HIS A 154 -22.03 2.48 2.93
CA HIS A 154 -22.09 3.02 1.57
C HIS A 154 -20.76 2.95 0.83
N HIS A 155 -19.63 3.09 1.54
CA HIS A 155 -18.31 2.82 0.97
C HIS A 155 -18.18 1.37 0.51
N GLU A 156 -18.82 0.45 1.21
CA GLU A 156 -18.82 -0.97 0.91
C GLU A 156 -19.34 -1.33 -0.49
N ARG A 157 -20.29 -0.58 -1.03
CA ARG A 157 -20.89 -0.91 -2.36
C ARG A 157 -20.13 -0.33 -3.54
N GLU A 158 -19.29 0.65 -3.32
CA GLU A 158 -18.63 1.41 -4.39
C GLU A 158 -17.23 0.85 -4.72
N PHE A 159 -16.61 0.12 -3.78
CA PHE A 159 -15.29 -0.45 -3.96
C PHE A 159 -15.38 -1.98 -3.86
N GLY A 160 -14.73 -2.72 -4.73
CA GLY A 160 -14.77 -4.19 -4.75
C GLY A 160 -14.39 -4.85 -3.42
N ILE A 161 -13.65 -4.15 -2.53
CA ILE A 161 -13.33 -4.53 -1.16
C ILE A 161 -14.57 -4.57 -0.23
N ALA A 162 -15.67 -3.97 -0.62
CA ALA A 162 -16.89 -3.79 0.19
C ALA A 162 -17.51 -5.09 0.70
N HIS A 163 -17.27 -6.17 0.00
CA HIS A 163 -17.76 -7.49 0.38
C HIS A 163 -16.88 -8.21 1.41
N TYR A 164 -15.77 -7.59 1.83
CA TYR A 164 -14.77 -8.17 2.70
C TYR A 164 -14.56 -7.32 3.95
N PRO A 165 -14.35 -7.92 5.13
CA PRO A 165 -14.01 -7.16 6.34
C PRO A 165 -12.73 -6.35 6.13
N HIS A 166 -12.78 -5.03 6.39
CA HIS A 166 -11.63 -4.16 6.24
C HIS A 166 -11.66 -3.00 7.23
N LEU A 167 -10.49 -2.44 7.51
CA LEU A 167 -10.33 -1.19 8.24
C LEU A 167 -10.27 -0.03 7.24
N VAL A 168 -10.84 1.11 7.61
CA VAL A 168 -10.75 2.34 6.84
C VAL A 168 -9.79 3.28 7.54
N LEU A 169 -8.79 3.78 6.80
CA LEU A 169 -7.79 4.72 7.27
C LEU A 169 -7.98 6.07 6.57
N ALA A 170 -8.13 7.13 7.35
CA ALA A 170 -8.09 8.49 6.84
C ALA A 170 -6.63 8.90 6.60
N ASN A 171 -6.16 8.78 5.35
CA ASN A 171 -4.80 9.15 4.99
C ASN A 171 -4.72 10.65 4.66
N PRO A 172 -3.75 11.41 5.20
CA PRO A 172 -3.53 12.79 4.81
C PRO A 172 -3.41 12.94 3.30
N GLU A 173 -4.04 13.98 2.74
CA GLU A 173 -3.93 14.25 1.31
C GLU A 173 -2.55 14.79 0.99
N VAL A 174 -1.80 14.04 0.22
CA VAL A 174 -0.49 14.44 -0.28
C VAL A 174 -0.54 14.42 -1.79
N ALA A 175 -0.46 15.60 -2.39
CA ALA A 175 -0.52 15.79 -3.84
C ALA A 175 0.81 15.39 -4.51
N ILE A 176 1.27 14.17 -4.27
CA ILE A 176 2.51 13.61 -4.83
C ILE A 176 2.20 12.27 -5.49
N SER A 177 2.70 12.08 -6.70
CA SER A 177 2.65 10.79 -7.38
C SER A 177 3.98 10.46 -8.05
N SER A 178 4.29 9.17 -8.17
CA SER A 178 5.48 8.74 -8.92
C SER A 178 5.47 9.24 -10.38
N THR A 179 4.30 9.41 -10.97
CA THR A 179 4.16 9.94 -12.35
C THR A 179 4.55 11.41 -12.41
N ASP A 180 4.09 12.22 -11.47
CA ASP A 180 4.46 13.63 -11.37
C ASP A 180 5.96 13.80 -11.13
N ILE A 181 6.54 13.02 -10.22
CA ILE A 181 7.99 13.04 -9.96
C ILE A 181 8.78 12.71 -11.22
N ARG A 182 8.42 11.67 -11.97
CA ARG A 182 9.10 11.35 -13.23
C ARG A 182 8.99 12.45 -14.27
N ALA A 183 7.83 13.11 -14.37
CA ALA A 183 7.65 14.25 -15.25
C ALA A 183 8.58 15.41 -14.86
N ARG A 184 8.65 15.74 -13.57
CA ARG A 184 9.56 16.78 -13.06
C ARG A 184 11.02 16.48 -13.34
N VAL A 185 11.45 15.24 -13.14
CA VAL A 185 12.83 14.82 -13.48
C VAL A 185 13.14 15.05 -14.96
N VAL A 186 12.23 14.70 -15.87
CA VAL A 186 12.40 14.89 -17.32
C VAL A 186 12.46 16.37 -17.70
N HIS A 187 11.64 17.22 -17.04
CA HIS A 187 11.61 18.66 -17.33
C HIS A 187 12.69 19.47 -16.59
N GLY A 188 13.43 18.85 -15.68
CA GLY A 188 14.43 19.54 -14.86
C GLY A 188 13.83 20.37 -13.72
N ASP A 189 12.58 20.12 -13.35
CA ASP A 189 11.91 20.78 -12.23
C ASP A 189 12.36 20.20 -10.87
N ALA A 190 12.11 20.91 -9.77
CA ALA A 190 12.42 20.45 -8.41
C ALA A 190 11.60 19.21 -8.05
N TRP A 191 12.27 18.15 -7.60
CA TRP A 191 11.66 16.87 -7.23
C TRP A 191 12.30 16.21 -5.99
N GLN A 192 13.52 16.63 -5.63
CA GLN A 192 14.35 15.94 -4.60
C GLN A 192 13.61 15.87 -3.25
N GLU A 193 12.95 16.96 -2.85
CA GLU A 193 12.19 17.04 -1.59
C GLU A 193 10.93 16.16 -1.56
N LEU A 194 10.57 15.55 -2.69
CA LEU A 194 9.38 14.69 -2.79
C LEU A 194 9.69 13.21 -2.53
N VAL A 195 10.96 12.82 -2.49
CA VAL A 195 11.39 11.41 -2.42
C VAL A 195 12.16 11.07 -1.15
N SER A 196 12.52 12.06 -0.32
CA SER A 196 13.29 11.85 0.94
C SER A 196 12.99 12.91 1.96
#